data_35572ef9cf985e01aee41514e8bc8946
#
_entry.id   35572ef9cf985e01aee41514e8bc8946
#
_cell.length_a   1.000
_cell.length_b   1.000
_cell.length_c   1.000
_cell.angle_alpha   90.00
_cell.angle_beta   90.00
_cell.angle_gamma   90.00
#
_symmetry.space_group_name_H-M   'P 1'
#
loop_
_entity.id
_entity.type
_entity.pdbx_description
1 polymer ?
#
loop_
_entity_poly.entity_id
_entity_poly.type
_entity_poly.pdbx_seq_one_letter_code
_entity_poly.pdbx_strand_id
1 'polypeptide(L)'
;MMSSITTSTFNPPEYLGEKIQLWLELLKAANPRTGLPRRNNLNKELRAAWTSLRDNPETYLTTADKRGKPVLIPREDYIREALRQLQDNDTYEELSREKAEELLLNLGKKTTAVMGKLLKGNLITRTEQRRLVEEKWEIPPIYFLPKIHKPINPASNTYPGRPIIGATSNMLKTLDVYISKLTSTLLRKIPNSLSDTTELLIGLESTPQPLPNSTTLFSADVESLYPSIP
;
A
#
# COMPACT_ATOMS: atom_id res chain seq x y z
N MET A 1 25.35 -35.03 11.88
CA MET A 1 26.22 -33.85 11.96
C MET A 1 25.34 -32.61 11.76
N MET A 2 25.03 -31.89 12.82
CA MET A 2 24.30 -30.64 12.72
C MET A 2 25.29 -29.52 12.32
N SER A 3 25.12 -28.95 11.14
CA SER A 3 25.88 -27.79 10.71
C SER A 3 25.38 -26.56 11.48
N SER A 4 26.31 -25.93 12.22
CA SER A 4 26.07 -24.69 12.94
C SER A 4 25.70 -23.57 11.95
N ILE A 5 24.50 -23.03 12.11
CA ILE A 5 24.10 -21.78 11.46
C ILE A 5 24.94 -20.67 12.09
N THR A 6 25.91 -20.15 11.37
CA THR A 6 26.63 -18.94 11.76
C THR A 6 25.69 -17.75 11.62
N THR A 7 25.20 -17.26 12.75
CA THR A 7 24.51 -15.96 12.82
C THR A 7 25.53 -14.87 12.48
N SER A 8 25.38 -14.25 11.33
CA SER A 8 26.09 -13.04 10.98
C SER A 8 25.75 -11.96 11.99
N THR A 9 26.70 -11.59 12.85
CA THR A 9 26.56 -10.44 13.75
C THR A 9 26.67 -9.18 12.91
N PHE A 10 25.52 -8.63 12.53
CA PHE A 10 25.44 -7.29 11.95
C PHE A 10 25.74 -6.26 13.04
N ASN A 11 26.88 -5.59 12.97
CA ASN A 11 27.21 -4.43 13.80
C ASN A 11 26.79 -3.15 13.07
N PRO A 12 25.66 -2.54 13.43
CA PRO A 12 25.25 -1.26 12.81
C PRO A 12 26.23 -0.14 13.20
N PRO A 13 26.43 0.86 12.33
CA PRO A 13 27.20 2.06 12.67
C PRO A 13 26.68 2.72 13.97
N GLU A 14 27.59 3.27 14.75
CA GLU A 14 27.32 3.79 16.12
C GLU A 14 26.12 4.75 16.21
N TYR A 15 25.96 5.63 15.23
CA TYR A 15 24.79 6.54 15.13
C TYR A 15 23.44 5.82 14.88
N LEU A 16 23.48 4.60 14.32
CA LEU A 16 22.31 3.76 14.13
C LEU A 16 21.92 3.05 15.43
N GLY A 17 22.92 2.76 16.29
CA GLY A 17 22.71 2.14 17.60
C GLY A 17 21.82 2.99 18.50
N GLU A 18 22.10 4.28 18.62
CA GLU A 18 21.29 5.20 19.45
C GLU A 18 19.84 5.32 18.93
N LYS A 19 19.65 5.39 17.62
CA LYS A 19 18.30 5.45 17.03
C LYS A 19 17.53 4.13 17.16
N ILE A 20 18.23 3.00 17.06
CA ILE A 20 17.63 1.67 17.30
C ILE A 20 17.28 1.51 18.77
N GLN A 21 18.15 1.96 19.68
CA GLN A 21 17.90 1.93 21.13
C GLN A 21 16.66 2.76 21.49
N LEU A 22 16.58 3.98 20.98
CA LEU A 22 15.41 4.85 21.13
C LEU A 22 14.14 4.20 20.55
N TRP A 23 14.26 3.54 19.40
CA TRP A 23 13.14 2.84 18.77
C TRP A 23 12.69 1.61 19.57
N LEU A 24 13.62 0.85 20.14
CA LEU A 24 13.34 -0.28 21.03
C LEU A 24 12.71 0.17 22.35
N GLU A 25 13.11 1.30 22.90
CA GLU A 25 12.46 1.90 24.07
C GLU A 25 11.04 2.35 23.76
N LEU A 26 10.80 2.96 22.60
CA LEU A 26 9.46 3.30 22.13
C LEU A 26 8.58 2.05 21.94
N LEU A 27 9.13 0.95 21.40
CA LEU A 27 8.41 -0.32 21.26
C LEU A 27 8.13 -0.99 22.61
N LYS A 28 9.05 -0.92 23.58
CA LYS A 28 8.82 -1.43 24.95
C LYS A 28 7.75 -0.61 25.67
N ALA A 29 7.72 0.71 25.46
CA ALA A 29 6.69 1.59 25.99
C ALA A 29 5.31 1.37 25.34
N ALA A 30 5.27 0.79 24.13
CA ALA A 30 4.06 0.52 23.36
C ALA A 30 3.40 -0.85 23.66
N ASN A 31 3.80 -1.58 24.72
CA ASN A 31 3.29 -2.92 25.00
C ASN A 31 1.79 -2.89 25.41
N PRO A 32 0.87 -3.48 24.61
CA PRO A 32 -0.59 -3.29 24.75
C PRO A 32 -1.27 -4.18 25.83
N ARG A 33 -0.51 -4.82 26.72
CA ARG A 33 -1.07 -5.85 27.62
C ARG A 33 -1.61 -5.40 28.97
N THR A 34 -1.60 -4.11 29.25
CA THR A 34 -2.12 -3.63 30.55
C THR A 34 -3.26 -2.67 30.33
N GLY A 35 -4.50 -3.03 30.36
CA GLY A 35 -5.71 -2.21 30.22
C GLY A 35 -5.73 -0.82 30.90
N LEU A 36 -4.58 -0.18 31.01
CA LEU A 36 -4.36 1.19 31.45
C LEU A 36 -4.68 2.16 30.32
N PRO A 37 -5.23 3.34 30.63
CA PRO A 37 -5.53 4.37 29.64
C PRO A 37 -4.26 4.65 28.81
N ARG A 38 -4.39 4.75 27.48
CA ARG A 38 -3.29 5.04 26.55
C ARG A 38 -2.49 6.24 27.05
N ARG A 39 -1.44 5.98 27.83
CA ARG A 39 -0.44 7.00 28.13
C ARG A 39 0.23 7.35 26.81
N ASN A 40 0.23 8.64 26.50
CA ASN A 40 0.98 9.14 25.36
C ASN A 40 2.43 8.68 25.46
N ASN A 41 2.87 7.81 24.56
CA ASN A 41 4.22 7.22 24.55
C ASN A 41 5.33 8.26 24.29
N LEU A 42 4.96 9.46 23.88
CA LEU A 42 5.88 10.57 23.62
C LEU A 42 5.89 11.51 24.82
N ASN A 43 7.09 11.87 25.31
CA ASN A 43 7.26 12.94 26.27
C ASN A 43 6.87 14.31 25.64
N LYS A 44 6.81 15.36 26.45
CA LYS A 44 6.37 16.70 26.01
C LYS A 44 7.25 17.25 24.88
N GLU A 45 8.56 17.04 24.95
CA GLU A 45 9.55 17.54 23.99
C GLU A 45 9.42 16.82 22.64
N LEU A 46 9.35 15.48 22.67
CA LEU A 46 9.16 14.68 21.44
C LEU A 46 7.82 14.97 20.77
N ARG A 47 6.79 15.28 21.55
CA ARG A 47 5.50 15.68 21.02
C ARG A 47 5.55 17.04 20.37
N ALA A 48 6.24 18.01 20.98
CA ALA A 48 6.46 19.31 20.39
C ALA A 48 7.28 19.24 19.09
N ALA A 49 8.35 18.42 19.09
CA ALA A 49 9.15 18.18 17.89
C ALA A 49 8.34 17.50 16.77
N TRP A 50 7.53 16.52 17.11
CA TRP A 50 6.63 15.85 16.16
C TRP A 50 5.61 16.83 15.57
N THR A 51 5.00 17.66 16.41
CA THR A 51 4.04 18.68 15.96
C THR A 51 4.73 19.69 15.04
N SER A 52 5.92 20.16 15.40
CA SER A 52 6.71 21.07 14.57
C SER A 52 7.05 20.46 13.19
N LEU A 53 7.43 19.20 13.13
CA LEU A 53 7.69 18.50 11.85
C LEU A 53 6.42 18.33 11.02
N ARG A 54 5.33 17.94 11.64
CA ARG A 54 4.05 17.70 10.95
C ARG A 54 3.44 18.97 10.40
N ASP A 55 3.51 20.04 11.16
CA ASP A 55 2.85 21.31 10.87
C ASP A 55 3.77 22.29 10.11
N ASN A 56 4.98 21.85 9.75
CA ASN A 56 5.91 22.66 8.95
C ASN A 56 5.34 22.85 7.52
N PRO A 57 5.06 24.09 7.09
CA PRO A 57 4.49 24.34 5.77
C PRO A 57 5.45 24.04 4.61
N GLU A 58 6.76 24.12 4.86
CA GLU A 58 7.81 23.92 3.83
C GLU A 58 8.06 22.44 3.52
N THR A 59 7.62 21.54 4.39
CA THR A 59 7.92 20.12 4.25
C THR A 59 6.65 19.27 4.29
N TYR A 60 6.72 18.09 3.68
CA TYR A 60 5.70 17.08 3.71
C TYR A 60 6.25 15.80 4.31
N LEU A 61 5.65 15.37 5.43
CA LEU A 61 6.00 14.12 6.09
C LEU A 61 5.10 13.00 5.54
N THR A 62 5.71 12.01 4.93
CA THR A 62 5.02 10.86 4.34
C THR A 62 5.78 9.56 4.61
N THR A 63 5.35 8.47 4.03
CA THR A 63 6.03 7.17 4.10
C THR A 63 6.62 6.80 2.73
N ALA A 64 7.76 6.13 2.74
CA ALA A 64 8.35 5.59 1.52
C ALA A 64 7.49 4.47 0.91
N ASP A 65 7.52 4.34 -0.42
CA ASP A 65 6.82 3.30 -1.16
C ASP A 65 7.16 1.88 -0.69
N LYS A 66 8.37 1.60 -0.32
CA LYS A 66 8.75 0.29 0.23
C LYS A 66 9.19 0.42 1.68
N ARG A 67 8.82 -0.56 2.52
CA ARG A 67 9.19 -0.68 3.94
C ARG A 67 8.58 0.37 4.88
N GLY A 68 7.70 1.27 4.39
CA GLY A 68 6.96 2.21 5.24
C GLY A 68 7.82 3.17 6.07
N LYS A 69 9.08 3.42 5.65
CA LYS A 69 9.98 4.35 6.36
C LYS A 69 9.43 5.76 6.26
N PRO A 70 9.44 6.55 7.36
CA PRO A 70 9.06 7.96 7.29
C PRO A 70 10.06 8.73 6.42
N VAL A 71 9.53 9.60 5.59
CA VAL A 71 10.30 10.46 4.68
C VAL A 71 9.82 11.89 4.83
N LEU A 72 10.75 12.80 4.97
CA LEU A 72 10.51 14.24 4.96
C LEU A 72 10.99 14.78 3.61
N ILE A 73 10.09 15.40 2.87
CA ILE A 73 10.33 15.92 1.52
C ILE A 73 9.98 17.41 1.51
N PRO A 74 10.72 18.28 0.81
CA PRO A 74 10.27 19.63 0.51
C PRO A 74 8.89 19.58 -0.15
N ARG A 75 7.95 20.37 0.32
CA ARG A 75 6.55 20.37 -0.18
C ARG A 75 6.49 20.68 -1.67
N GLU A 76 7.31 21.59 -2.14
CA GLU A 76 7.40 21.95 -3.55
C GLU A 76 7.83 20.76 -4.43
N ASP A 77 8.81 19.98 -3.99
CA ASP A 77 9.29 18.82 -4.70
C ASP A 77 8.21 17.72 -4.79
N TYR A 78 7.49 17.52 -3.69
CA TYR A 78 6.37 16.60 -3.65
C TYR A 78 5.25 17.00 -4.63
N ILE A 79 4.89 18.30 -4.63
CA ILE A 79 3.86 18.84 -5.53
C ILE A 79 4.32 18.75 -6.99
N ARG A 80 5.57 19.09 -7.27
CA ARG A 80 6.15 19.04 -8.63
C ARG A 80 6.08 17.63 -9.22
N GLU A 81 6.44 16.62 -8.44
CA GLU A 81 6.34 15.23 -8.88
C GLU A 81 4.88 14.78 -9.07
N ALA A 82 3.99 15.17 -8.17
CA ALA A 82 2.58 14.88 -8.28
C ALA A 82 1.98 15.48 -9.58
N LEU A 83 2.22 16.77 -9.81
CA LEU A 83 1.75 17.47 -11.02
C LEU A 83 2.34 16.87 -12.30
N ARG A 84 3.63 16.53 -12.29
CA ARG A 84 4.26 15.86 -13.45
C ARG A 84 3.52 14.59 -13.85
N GLN A 85 3.07 13.78 -12.89
CA GLN A 85 2.33 12.56 -13.19
C GLN A 85 0.88 12.85 -13.60
N LEU A 86 0.20 13.76 -12.90
CA LEU A 86 -1.20 14.09 -13.18
C LEU A 86 -1.41 14.86 -14.51
N GLN A 87 -0.36 15.45 -15.05
CA GLN A 87 -0.37 16.11 -16.37
C GLN A 87 -0.26 15.13 -17.54
N ASP A 88 -0.08 13.84 -17.27
CA ASP A 88 -0.14 12.80 -18.30
C ASP A 88 -1.61 12.56 -18.71
N ASN A 89 -2.03 13.23 -19.78
CA ASN A 89 -3.41 13.18 -20.29
C ASN A 89 -3.79 11.82 -20.89
N ASP A 90 -2.83 10.95 -21.16
CA ASP A 90 -3.11 9.58 -21.62
C ASP A 90 -3.58 8.69 -20.44
N THR A 91 -3.20 9.07 -19.21
CA THR A 91 -3.51 8.31 -18.00
C THR A 91 -4.56 8.99 -17.12
N TYR A 92 -4.59 10.33 -17.09
CA TYR A 92 -5.44 11.12 -16.19
C TYR A 92 -6.27 12.14 -16.93
N GLU A 93 -7.51 12.33 -16.52
CA GLU A 93 -8.42 13.37 -16.99
C GLU A 93 -8.78 14.29 -15.81
N GLU A 94 -8.60 15.60 -16.00
CA GLU A 94 -9.06 16.58 -15.02
C GLU A 94 -10.57 16.76 -15.12
N LEU A 95 -11.27 16.55 -14.01
CA LEU A 95 -12.71 16.69 -13.90
C LEU A 95 -13.09 17.86 -13.00
N SER A 96 -14.15 18.58 -13.36
CA SER A 96 -14.78 19.46 -12.37
C SER A 96 -15.37 18.66 -11.23
N ARG A 97 -15.51 19.30 -10.06
CA ARG A 97 -16.09 18.66 -8.89
C ARG A 97 -17.49 18.12 -9.15
N GLU A 98 -18.30 18.90 -9.83
CA GLU A 98 -19.69 18.55 -10.20
C GLU A 98 -19.71 17.30 -11.07
N LYS A 99 -18.80 17.21 -12.04
CA LYS A 99 -18.66 16.04 -12.92
C LYS A 99 -18.21 14.81 -12.16
N ALA A 100 -17.27 14.96 -11.23
CA ALA A 100 -16.82 13.86 -10.39
C ALA A 100 -17.94 13.34 -9.48
N GLU A 101 -18.73 14.24 -8.87
CA GLU A 101 -19.88 13.87 -8.05
C GLU A 101 -20.97 13.17 -8.87
N GLU A 102 -21.23 13.63 -10.10
CA GLU A 102 -22.16 12.99 -11.04
C GLU A 102 -21.73 11.55 -11.39
N LEU A 103 -20.45 11.38 -11.71
CA LEU A 103 -19.89 10.06 -12.03
C LEU A 103 -19.99 9.09 -10.83
N LEU A 104 -19.69 9.56 -9.63
CA LEU A 104 -19.84 8.76 -8.41
C LEU A 104 -21.30 8.39 -8.14
N LEU A 105 -22.24 9.31 -8.32
CA LEU A 105 -23.66 9.02 -8.17
C LEU A 105 -24.11 7.95 -9.17
N ASN A 106 -23.65 8.05 -10.44
CA ASN A 106 -23.96 7.08 -11.47
C ASN A 106 -23.32 5.71 -11.17
N LEU A 107 -22.10 5.69 -10.63
CA LEU A 107 -21.46 4.46 -10.16
C LEU A 107 -22.27 3.81 -9.03
N GLY A 108 -22.73 4.58 -8.05
CA GLY A 108 -23.60 4.11 -6.96
C GLY A 108 -24.89 3.47 -7.47
N LYS A 109 -25.56 4.11 -8.44
CA LYS A 109 -26.76 3.55 -9.09
C LYS A 109 -26.45 2.21 -9.79
N LYS A 110 -25.36 2.15 -10.54
CA LYS A 110 -24.91 0.91 -11.24
C LYS A 110 -24.63 -0.19 -10.23
N THR A 111 -23.88 0.11 -9.16
CA THR A 111 -23.56 -0.85 -8.09
C THR A 111 -24.83 -1.40 -7.43
N THR A 112 -25.75 -0.53 -7.07
CA THR A 112 -27.06 -0.94 -6.49
C THR A 112 -27.85 -1.83 -7.43
N ALA A 113 -27.86 -1.50 -8.73
CA ALA A 113 -28.56 -2.31 -9.73
C ALA A 113 -27.93 -3.71 -9.90
N VAL A 114 -26.60 -3.80 -9.89
CA VAL A 114 -25.89 -5.10 -9.94
C VAL A 114 -26.20 -5.91 -8.70
N MET A 115 -26.12 -5.32 -7.50
CA MET A 115 -26.46 -6.02 -6.25
C MET A 115 -27.91 -6.51 -6.25
N GLY A 116 -28.83 -5.73 -6.82
CA GLY A 116 -30.23 -6.14 -6.99
C GLY A 116 -30.40 -7.37 -7.90
N LYS A 117 -29.61 -7.45 -8.98
CA LYS A 117 -29.58 -8.64 -9.87
C LYS A 117 -29.01 -9.86 -9.16
N LEU A 118 -27.93 -9.72 -8.41
CA LEU A 118 -27.33 -10.80 -7.65
C LEU A 118 -28.27 -11.35 -6.57
N LEU A 119 -29.00 -10.46 -5.88
CA LEU A 119 -30.01 -10.84 -4.91
C LEU A 119 -31.17 -11.61 -5.55
N LYS A 120 -31.70 -11.14 -6.70
CA LYS A 120 -32.75 -11.81 -7.44
C LYS A 120 -32.32 -13.19 -7.95
N GLY A 121 -31.04 -13.33 -8.30
CA GLY A 121 -30.46 -14.60 -8.71
C GLY A 121 -30.07 -15.53 -7.54
N ASN A 122 -30.38 -15.17 -6.29
CA ASN A 122 -30.00 -15.90 -5.06
C ASN A 122 -28.47 -16.12 -4.94
N LEU A 123 -27.65 -15.25 -5.56
CA LEU A 123 -26.18 -15.30 -5.49
C LEU A 123 -25.64 -14.61 -4.24
N ILE A 124 -26.40 -13.70 -3.66
CA ILE A 124 -26.13 -13.06 -2.39
C ILE A 124 -27.40 -12.97 -1.54
N THR A 125 -27.26 -12.89 -0.23
CA THR A 125 -28.35 -12.69 0.71
C THR A 125 -28.70 -11.19 0.84
N ARG A 126 -29.88 -10.86 1.38
CA ARG A 126 -30.29 -9.49 1.69
C ARG A 126 -29.34 -8.81 2.70
N THR A 127 -28.79 -9.59 3.62
CA THR A 127 -27.83 -9.11 4.61
C THR A 127 -26.50 -8.74 3.95
N GLU A 128 -26.01 -9.56 3.02
CA GLU A 128 -24.81 -9.25 2.23
C GLU A 128 -25.05 -8.02 1.36
N GLN A 129 -26.16 -7.93 0.64
CA GLN A 129 -26.49 -6.75 -0.16
C GLN A 129 -26.39 -5.46 0.66
N ARG A 130 -27.00 -5.41 1.86
CA ARG A 130 -26.95 -4.24 2.74
C ARG A 130 -25.54 -3.89 3.21
N ARG A 131 -24.68 -4.88 3.38
CA ARG A 131 -23.26 -4.67 3.78
C ARG A 131 -22.38 -4.23 2.64
N LEU A 132 -22.69 -4.63 1.40
CA LEU A 132 -21.87 -4.37 0.22
C LEU A 132 -22.17 -3.00 -0.42
N VAL A 133 -23.27 -2.36 -0.05
CA VAL A 133 -23.62 -1.03 -0.55
C VAL A 133 -23.35 0.00 0.54
N GLU A 134 -22.32 0.82 0.33
CA GLU A 134 -22.00 1.94 1.21
C GLU A 134 -23.00 3.09 1.01
N GLU A 135 -23.59 3.59 2.08
CA GLU A 135 -24.55 4.71 2.03
C GLU A 135 -23.85 6.07 2.04
N LYS A 136 -22.64 6.13 2.60
CA LYS A 136 -21.83 7.36 2.68
C LYS A 136 -20.51 7.13 1.98
N TRP A 137 -20.19 8.01 1.07
CA TRP A 137 -18.94 7.97 0.31
C TRP A 137 -18.46 9.38 -0.02
N GLU A 138 -17.18 9.52 -0.19
CA GLU A 138 -16.50 10.76 -0.55
C GLU A 138 -15.63 10.53 -1.78
N ILE A 139 -15.26 11.60 -2.48
CA ILE A 139 -14.26 11.54 -3.54
C ILE A 139 -12.94 11.15 -2.87
N PRO A 140 -12.35 9.99 -3.23
CA PRO A 140 -11.13 9.53 -2.58
C PRO A 140 -9.96 10.45 -2.92
N PRO A 141 -9.15 10.86 -1.93
CA PRO A 141 -7.96 11.65 -2.20
C PRO A 141 -6.89 10.83 -2.91
N ILE A 142 -6.16 11.46 -3.81
CA ILE A 142 -4.93 10.93 -4.37
C ILE A 142 -3.72 11.46 -3.59
N TYR A 143 -2.73 10.61 -3.34
CA TYR A 143 -1.45 10.99 -2.76
C TYR A 143 -0.34 10.11 -3.35
N PHE A 144 0.91 10.49 -3.12
CA PHE A 144 2.06 9.83 -3.73
C PHE A 144 3.03 9.34 -2.66
N LEU A 145 3.48 8.09 -2.79
CA LEU A 145 4.51 7.51 -1.94
C LEU A 145 5.87 7.59 -2.63
N PRO A 146 6.87 8.28 -2.06
CA PRO A 146 8.18 8.43 -2.68
C PRO A 146 8.90 7.09 -2.81
N LYS A 147 9.40 6.80 -4.01
CA LYS A 147 10.22 5.61 -4.31
C LYS A 147 11.69 5.90 -4.03
N ILE A 148 12.05 6.10 -2.77
CA ILE A 148 13.43 6.47 -2.35
C ILE A 148 14.50 5.43 -2.73
N HIS A 149 14.10 4.26 -3.17
CA HIS A 149 14.97 3.20 -3.69
C HIS A 149 15.26 3.33 -5.20
N LYS A 150 14.63 4.29 -5.87
CA LYS A 150 14.86 4.63 -7.28
C LYS A 150 15.71 5.89 -7.39
N PRO A 151 16.44 6.10 -8.50
CA PRO A 151 17.12 7.36 -8.74
C PRO A 151 16.14 8.54 -8.78
N ILE A 152 16.66 9.72 -8.50
CA ILE A 152 15.93 10.98 -8.66
C ILE A 152 15.50 11.12 -10.12
N ASN A 153 14.24 11.51 -10.33
CA ASN A 153 13.71 11.78 -11.65
C ASN A 153 14.23 13.14 -12.14
N PRO A 154 14.95 13.19 -13.29
CA PRO A 154 15.49 14.44 -13.80
C PRO A 154 14.43 15.52 -14.10
N ALA A 155 13.22 15.10 -14.49
CA ALA A 155 12.13 16.02 -14.86
C ALA A 155 11.51 16.74 -13.64
N SER A 156 11.43 16.07 -12.50
CA SER A 156 10.89 16.66 -11.26
C SER A 156 11.96 17.02 -10.24
N ASN A 157 13.22 16.64 -10.49
CA ASN A 157 14.34 16.80 -9.56
C ASN A 157 14.06 16.26 -8.16
N THR A 158 13.23 15.20 -8.07
CA THR A 158 12.90 14.52 -6.82
C THR A 158 12.68 13.03 -7.07
N TYR A 159 12.42 12.26 -6.01
CA TYR A 159 12.13 10.83 -6.13
C TYR A 159 10.81 10.60 -6.85
N PRO A 160 10.74 9.63 -7.78
CA PRO A 160 9.47 9.23 -8.41
C PRO A 160 8.44 8.87 -7.33
N GLY A 161 7.18 9.26 -7.52
CA GLY A 161 6.07 8.91 -6.64
C GLY A 161 5.31 7.68 -7.12
N ARG A 162 4.79 6.86 -6.21
CA ARG A 162 3.75 5.89 -6.51
C ARG A 162 2.39 6.55 -6.25
N PRO A 163 1.52 6.73 -7.25
CA PRO A 163 0.18 7.25 -7.01
C PRO A 163 -0.64 6.24 -6.21
N ILE A 164 -1.33 6.72 -5.20
CA ILE A 164 -2.24 5.94 -4.35
C ILE A 164 -3.55 6.69 -4.25
N ILE A 165 -4.65 5.99 -4.47
CA ILE A 165 -5.99 6.51 -4.20
C ILE A 165 -6.44 6.02 -2.83
N GLY A 166 -6.79 6.94 -1.94
CA GLY A 166 -7.22 6.63 -0.58
C GLY A 166 -8.58 5.93 -0.57
N ALA A 167 -8.58 4.61 -0.28
CA ALA A 167 -9.80 3.80 -0.35
C ALA A 167 -10.67 3.83 0.92
N THR A 168 -10.29 4.58 1.96
CA THR A 168 -10.97 4.54 3.27
C THR A 168 -12.43 4.98 3.23
N SER A 169 -12.77 5.93 2.36
CA SER A 169 -14.14 6.45 2.16
C SER A 169 -14.71 6.11 0.77
N ASN A 170 -14.13 5.11 0.09
CA ASN A 170 -14.59 4.69 -1.23
C ASN A 170 -15.85 3.83 -1.11
N MET A 171 -16.85 4.13 -1.95
CA MET A 171 -18.12 3.38 -1.99
C MET A 171 -17.94 1.90 -2.36
N LEU A 172 -16.87 1.54 -3.05
CA LEU A 172 -16.58 0.16 -3.46
C LEU A 172 -15.75 -0.62 -2.45
N LYS A 173 -15.28 0.00 -1.36
CA LYS A 173 -14.37 -0.62 -0.38
C LYS A 173 -14.85 -1.98 0.11
N THR A 174 -16.11 -2.04 0.55
CA THR A 174 -16.68 -3.27 1.09
C THR A 174 -16.86 -4.34 0.01
N LEU A 175 -17.21 -3.90 -1.20
CA LEU A 175 -17.32 -4.77 -2.36
C LEU A 175 -15.93 -5.30 -2.79
N ASP A 176 -14.90 -4.48 -2.80
CA ASP A 176 -13.52 -4.88 -3.11
C ASP A 176 -13.01 -5.96 -2.15
N VAL A 177 -13.24 -5.78 -0.85
CA VAL A 177 -12.90 -6.77 0.18
C VAL A 177 -13.67 -8.09 -0.05
N TYR A 178 -14.94 -8.01 -0.39
CA TYR A 178 -15.76 -9.18 -0.68
C TYR A 178 -15.28 -9.93 -1.91
N ILE A 179 -15.04 -9.23 -3.02
CA ILE A 179 -14.51 -9.82 -4.26
C ILE A 179 -13.13 -10.42 -4.03
N SER A 180 -12.22 -9.71 -3.36
CA SER A 180 -10.88 -10.22 -3.01
C SER A 180 -10.96 -11.53 -2.23
N LYS A 181 -11.91 -11.64 -1.29
CA LYS A 181 -12.10 -12.87 -0.52
C LYS A 181 -12.62 -14.02 -1.37
N LEU A 182 -13.52 -13.78 -2.30
CA LEU A 182 -14.01 -14.79 -3.24
C LEU A 182 -12.91 -15.24 -4.19
N THR A 183 -12.20 -14.28 -4.81
CA THR A 183 -11.17 -14.59 -5.81
C THR A 183 -9.94 -15.25 -5.19
N SER A 184 -9.58 -14.93 -3.94
CA SER A 184 -8.45 -15.59 -3.25
C SER A 184 -8.60 -17.11 -3.17
N THR A 185 -9.83 -17.59 -3.05
CA THR A 185 -10.13 -19.04 -3.05
C THR A 185 -9.91 -19.66 -4.43
N LEU A 186 -10.17 -18.90 -5.49
CA LEU A 186 -9.96 -19.34 -6.88
C LEU A 186 -8.47 -19.28 -7.24
N LEU A 187 -7.77 -18.26 -6.82
CA LEU A 187 -6.32 -18.08 -7.08
C LEU A 187 -5.50 -19.26 -6.56
N ARG A 188 -5.84 -19.81 -5.39
CA ARG A 188 -5.20 -21.00 -4.83
C ARG A 188 -5.37 -22.27 -5.69
N LYS A 189 -6.31 -22.29 -6.62
CA LYS A 189 -6.55 -23.40 -7.55
C LYS A 189 -5.84 -23.24 -8.88
N ILE A 190 -5.21 -22.08 -9.12
CA ILE A 190 -4.47 -21.81 -10.34
C ILE A 190 -3.10 -22.49 -10.22
N PRO A 191 -2.74 -23.42 -11.11
CA PRO A 191 -1.40 -23.99 -11.13
C PRO A 191 -0.36 -22.87 -11.25
N ASN A 192 0.75 -22.98 -10.54
CA ASN A 192 1.84 -22.00 -10.52
C ASN A 192 1.53 -20.66 -9.86
N SER A 193 0.37 -20.52 -9.17
CA SER A 193 0.12 -19.40 -8.28
C SER A 193 0.80 -19.66 -6.95
N LEU A 194 1.73 -18.77 -6.55
CA LEU A 194 2.47 -18.88 -5.28
C LEU A 194 1.84 -17.94 -4.25
N SER A 195 1.67 -18.42 -3.04
CA SER A 195 1.15 -17.60 -1.92
C SER A 195 2.22 -16.69 -1.33
N ASP A 196 3.47 -17.16 -1.28
CA ASP A 196 4.59 -16.45 -0.73
C ASP A 196 5.94 -17.01 -1.21
N THR A 197 7.03 -16.39 -0.74
CA THR A 197 8.40 -16.81 -1.06
C THR A 197 8.72 -18.21 -0.52
N THR A 198 8.11 -18.62 0.59
CA THR A 198 8.36 -19.94 1.20
C THR A 198 7.88 -21.05 0.27
N GLU A 199 6.70 -20.88 -0.33
CA GLU A 199 6.15 -21.84 -1.29
C GLU A 199 7.04 -21.95 -2.54
N LEU A 200 7.59 -20.83 -3.02
CA LEU A 200 8.59 -20.84 -4.09
C LEU A 200 9.83 -21.64 -3.71
N LEU A 201 10.38 -21.42 -2.52
CA LEU A 201 11.59 -22.14 -2.06
C LEU A 201 11.34 -23.64 -1.93
N ILE A 202 10.19 -24.04 -1.37
CA ILE A 202 9.80 -25.47 -1.31
C ILE A 202 9.70 -26.07 -2.72
N GLY A 203 9.12 -25.34 -3.66
CA GLY A 203 9.03 -25.74 -5.06
C GLY A 203 10.41 -25.95 -5.70
N LEU A 204 11.34 -25.01 -5.46
CA LEU A 204 12.72 -25.10 -5.95
C LEU A 204 13.48 -26.27 -5.32
N GLU A 205 13.35 -26.50 -4.02
CA GLU A 205 13.96 -27.63 -3.31
C GLU A 205 13.45 -28.99 -3.79
N SER A 206 12.17 -29.05 -4.18
CA SER A 206 11.56 -30.27 -4.72
C SER A 206 11.91 -30.54 -6.19
N THR A 207 12.55 -29.58 -6.87
CA THR A 207 12.95 -29.73 -8.27
C THR A 207 14.13 -30.71 -8.37
N PRO A 208 14.07 -31.73 -9.27
CA PRO A 208 15.15 -32.69 -9.43
C PRO A 208 16.50 -32.02 -9.76
N GLN A 209 17.55 -32.48 -9.09
CA GLN A 209 18.92 -31.99 -9.28
C GLN A 209 19.82 -33.10 -9.86
N PRO A 210 20.84 -32.79 -10.69
CA PRO A 210 21.15 -31.44 -11.22
C PRO A 210 20.17 -31.01 -12.32
N LEU A 211 19.96 -29.70 -12.43
CA LEU A 211 19.19 -29.14 -13.54
C LEU A 211 19.92 -29.35 -14.88
N PRO A 212 19.20 -29.56 -15.99
CA PRO A 212 19.80 -29.62 -17.32
C PRO A 212 20.64 -28.38 -17.63
N ASN A 213 21.77 -28.54 -18.33
CA ASN A 213 22.65 -27.42 -18.69
C ASN A 213 21.96 -26.37 -19.58
N SER A 214 20.88 -26.72 -20.24
CA SER A 214 20.03 -25.82 -21.03
C SER A 214 18.96 -25.05 -20.22
N THR A 215 18.94 -25.21 -18.90
CA THR A 215 17.97 -24.53 -18.04
C THR A 215 18.24 -23.04 -18.03
N THR A 216 17.22 -22.24 -18.34
CA THR A 216 17.27 -20.78 -18.27
C THR A 216 16.25 -20.29 -17.24
N LEU A 217 16.71 -19.42 -16.33
CA LEU A 217 15.85 -18.73 -15.39
C LEU A 217 15.55 -17.34 -15.94
N PHE A 218 14.28 -16.95 -15.91
CA PHE A 218 13.88 -15.58 -16.24
C PHE A 218 12.89 -15.07 -15.20
N SER A 219 12.81 -13.76 -15.06
CA SER A 219 11.78 -13.10 -14.30
C SER A 219 11.12 -12.03 -15.17
N ALA A 220 9.83 -11.82 -14.97
CA ALA A 220 9.07 -10.77 -15.64
C ALA A 220 8.22 -10.04 -14.62
N ASP A 221 8.05 -8.74 -14.81
CA ASP A 221 7.20 -7.88 -14.00
C ASP A 221 6.31 -7.03 -14.90
N VAL A 222 5.11 -6.67 -14.42
CA VAL A 222 4.20 -5.80 -15.16
C VAL A 222 4.47 -4.36 -14.75
N GLU A 223 4.93 -3.57 -15.70
CA GLU A 223 5.14 -2.14 -15.45
C GLU A 223 3.80 -1.40 -15.41
N SER A 224 3.65 -0.53 -14.41
CA SER A 224 2.47 0.35 -14.26
C SER A 224 1.12 -0.39 -14.37
N LEU A 225 1.00 -1.57 -13.75
CA LEU A 225 -0.18 -2.44 -13.87
C LEU A 225 -1.49 -1.69 -13.64
N TYR A 226 -1.63 -0.97 -12.54
CA TYR A 226 -2.89 -0.31 -12.19
C TYR A 226 -3.27 0.85 -13.11
N PRO A 227 -2.35 1.77 -13.48
CA PRO A 227 -2.65 2.81 -14.46
C PRO A 227 -2.96 2.28 -15.87
N SER A 228 -2.54 1.04 -16.18
CA SER A 228 -2.78 0.42 -17.49
C SER A 228 -4.13 -0.30 -17.61
N ILE A 229 -4.89 -0.38 -16.51
CA ILE A 229 -6.25 -0.96 -16.53
C ILE A 229 -7.23 0.14 -16.96
N PRO A 230 -7.97 -0.03 -18.05
CA PRO A 230 -8.92 0.97 -18.55
C PRO A 230 -10.15 1.15 -17.65
#